data_d3815b4f30311e29b19b6937b29cd95a
#
_entry.id   d3815b4f30311e29b19b6937b29cd95a
#
_cell.length_a   1.000
_cell.length_b   1.000
_cell.length_c   1.000
_cell.angle_alpha   90.00
_cell.angle_beta   90.00
_cell.angle_gamma   90.00
#
_symmetry.space_group_name_H-M   'P 1'
#
loop_
_entity.id
_entity.type
_entity.pdbx_description
1 polymer ?
#
loop_
_entity_poly.entity_id
_entity_poly.type
_entity_poly.pdbx_seq_one_letter_code
_entity_poly.pdbx_strand_id
1 'polypeptide(L)'
;IKNFMIQGGDPDGTGSGGPGYAFPQEINEELRHDKAGVVSMANAGPGTNGSQFFITHNPTPHLDGGYNIFAQVLSGQEIVAAIGEVETMAADRPTDKVVLRNVQIIRVGSSAKKWDAPGAFTDGKSAVADAKAAAAAVIENEIDEAYPEATKSETGLRYIIETVGDGPKPEIGQMVRVHY
;
A
#
# COMPACT_ATOMS: atom_id res chain seq x y z
N ILE A 1 -14.86 3.81 11.79
CA ILE A 1 -14.41 3.88 13.19
C ILE A 1 -14.81 5.25 13.75
N LYS A 2 -15.68 5.23 14.74
CA LYS A 2 -16.20 6.44 15.38
C LYS A 2 -15.09 7.40 15.80
N ASN A 3 -15.29 8.70 15.58
CA ASN A 3 -14.34 9.77 15.90
C ASN A 3 -12.96 9.67 15.23
N PHE A 4 -12.78 8.78 14.28
CA PHE A 4 -11.52 8.60 13.57
C PHE A 4 -11.71 8.75 12.06
N MET A 5 -12.31 7.79 11.40
CA MET A 5 -12.53 7.81 9.95
C MET A 5 -13.63 6.83 9.54
N ILE A 6 -14.11 6.94 8.31
CA ILE A 6 -14.84 5.88 7.64
C ILE A 6 -13.99 5.34 6.49
N GLN A 7 -14.05 4.03 6.25
CA GLN A 7 -13.29 3.37 5.20
C GLN A 7 -14.20 2.61 4.26
N GLY A 8 -13.90 2.65 2.98
CA GLY A 8 -14.64 1.99 1.93
C GLY A 8 -13.74 1.63 0.74
N GLY A 9 -14.35 1.22 -0.38
CA GLY A 9 -13.62 0.89 -1.60
C GLY A 9 -13.12 -0.56 -1.69
N ASP A 10 -13.43 -1.40 -0.70
CA ASP A 10 -13.20 -2.84 -0.79
C ASP A 10 -14.32 -3.50 -1.63
N PRO A 11 -14.02 -4.09 -2.79
CA PRO A 11 -15.03 -4.73 -3.63
C PRO A 11 -15.69 -5.94 -2.98
N ASP A 12 -15.00 -6.63 -2.07
CA ASP A 12 -15.51 -7.80 -1.36
C ASP A 12 -16.26 -7.42 -0.07
N GLY A 13 -16.09 -6.19 0.40
CA GLY A 13 -16.72 -5.68 1.63
C GLY A 13 -16.27 -6.41 2.90
N THR A 14 -15.08 -6.96 2.90
CA THR A 14 -14.49 -7.73 4.02
C THR A 14 -13.52 -6.89 4.87
N GLY A 15 -13.03 -5.78 4.31
CA GLY A 15 -11.93 -4.97 4.85
C GLY A 15 -10.55 -5.40 4.38
N SER A 16 -10.46 -6.57 3.72
CA SER A 16 -9.18 -7.13 3.22
C SER A 16 -9.14 -7.32 1.71
N GLY A 17 -10.25 -7.07 1.02
CA GLY A 17 -10.34 -7.19 -0.43
C GLY A 17 -9.67 -6.04 -1.17
N GLY A 18 -9.52 -6.21 -2.49
CA GLY A 18 -8.88 -5.22 -3.33
C GLY A 18 -9.18 -5.40 -4.81
N PRO A 19 -8.70 -4.49 -5.67
CA PRO A 19 -9.03 -4.44 -7.08
C PRO A 19 -8.23 -5.44 -7.94
N GLY A 20 -7.45 -6.34 -7.33
CA GLY A 20 -6.58 -7.28 -8.04
C GLY A 20 -5.23 -6.69 -8.47
N TYR A 21 -4.93 -5.47 -8.06
CA TYR A 21 -3.63 -4.81 -8.26
C TYR A 21 -3.26 -3.97 -7.04
N ALA A 22 -1.98 -3.64 -6.93
CA ALA A 22 -1.47 -2.68 -5.95
C ALA A 22 -0.57 -1.65 -6.64
N PHE A 23 -0.42 -0.48 -6.02
CA PHE A 23 0.47 0.57 -6.47
C PHE A 23 1.18 1.25 -5.29
N PRO A 24 2.33 1.90 -5.55
CA PRO A 24 3.13 2.52 -4.49
C PRO A 24 2.48 3.77 -3.91
N GLN A 25 3.06 4.26 -2.80
CA GLN A 25 2.71 5.57 -2.27
C GLN A 25 3.20 6.68 -3.20
N GLU A 26 2.35 7.71 -3.29
CA GLU A 26 2.65 9.01 -3.90
C GLU A 26 2.45 10.07 -2.80
N ILE A 27 3.40 10.13 -1.86
CA ILE A 27 3.31 11.05 -0.74
C ILE A 27 3.68 12.46 -1.20
N ASN A 28 2.76 13.41 -0.95
CA ASN A 28 3.03 14.83 -1.09
C ASN A 28 3.19 15.44 0.31
N GLU A 29 4.37 15.96 0.59
CA GLU A 29 4.72 16.53 1.89
C GLU A 29 3.98 17.82 2.24
N GLU A 30 3.33 18.48 1.27
CA GLU A 30 2.50 19.66 1.50
C GLU A 30 1.09 19.31 1.97
N LEU A 31 0.64 18.07 1.74
CA LEU A 31 -0.68 17.61 2.16
C LEU A 31 -0.61 17.01 3.56
N ARG A 32 -1.61 17.35 4.39
CA ARG A 32 -1.70 16.93 5.78
C ARG A 32 -3.09 16.42 6.12
N HIS A 33 -3.15 15.47 7.04
CA HIS A 33 -4.40 15.02 7.68
C HIS A 33 -4.77 15.98 8.85
N ASP A 34 -4.83 17.27 8.57
CA ASP A 34 -4.95 18.35 9.55
C ASP A 34 -6.39 18.73 9.89
N LYS A 35 -7.38 18.12 9.26
CA LYS A 35 -8.80 18.44 9.41
C LYS A 35 -9.70 17.25 9.11
N ALA A 36 -10.99 17.42 9.39
CA ALA A 36 -12.03 16.51 8.96
C ALA A 36 -12.21 16.52 7.44
N GLY A 37 -12.65 15.39 6.89
CA GLY A 37 -12.98 15.25 5.48
C GLY A 37 -11.77 15.10 4.54
N VAL A 38 -10.57 14.89 5.07
CA VAL A 38 -9.44 14.49 4.22
C VAL A 38 -9.70 13.09 3.69
N VAL A 39 -9.53 12.90 2.37
CA VAL A 39 -9.70 11.61 1.69
C VAL A 39 -8.33 11.05 1.31
N SER A 40 -8.05 9.85 1.77
CA SER A 40 -6.73 9.23 1.64
C SER A 40 -6.84 7.75 1.30
N MET A 41 -5.80 7.20 0.62
CA MET A 41 -5.76 5.78 0.31
C MET A 41 -5.46 4.94 1.55
N ALA A 42 -6.27 3.91 1.79
CA ALA A 42 -5.95 2.90 2.78
C ALA A 42 -4.89 1.93 2.22
N ASN A 43 -3.97 1.49 3.07
CA ASN A 43 -2.93 0.53 2.72
C ASN A 43 -2.54 -0.34 3.91
N ALA A 44 -1.83 -1.44 3.64
CA ALA A 44 -1.25 -2.36 4.62
C ALA A 44 0.29 -2.22 4.70
N GLY A 45 0.81 -1.06 4.37
CA GLY A 45 2.23 -0.73 4.32
C GLY A 45 2.68 -0.27 2.93
N PRO A 46 3.97 0.05 2.76
CA PRO A 46 4.50 0.57 1.51
C PRO A 46 4.19 -0.30 0.29
N GLY A 47 3.69 0.32 -0.79
CA GLY A 47 3.42 -0.37 -2.05
C GLY A 47 2.13 -1.20 -2.08
N THR A 48 1.24 -1.05 -1.10
CA THR A 48 0.00 -1.83 -0.99
C THR A 48 -1.28 -1.02 -1.19
N ASN A 49 -1.20 0.19 -1.74
CA ASN A 49 -2.39 0.93 -2.12
C ASN A 49 -3.20 0.15 -3.17
N GLY A 50 -4.51 0.10 -3.00
CA GLY A 50 -5.43 -0.57 -3.91
C GLY A 50 -6.61 0.32 -4.25
N SER A 51 -7.84 -0.16 -4.01
CA SER A 51 -9.07 0.61 -4.18
C SER A 51 -9.64 1.14 -2.86
N GLN A 52 -9.14 0.68 -1.73
CA GLN A 52 -9.65 1.12 -0.44
C GLN A 52 -9.19 2.54 -0.12
N PHE A 53 -10.09 3.35 0.43
CA PHE A 53 -9.84 4.72 0.85
C PHE A 53 -10.56 5.00 2.16
N PHE A 54 -10.14 6.05 2.86
CA PHE A 54 -10.81 6.51 4.06
C PHE A 54 -11.07 8.01 4.02
N ILE A 55 -12.03 8.46 4.82
CA ILE A 55 -12.39 9.86 4.99
C ILE A 55 -12.32 10.18 6.49
N THR A 56 -11.51 11.15 6.87
CA THR A 56 -11.28 11.50 8.26
C THR A 56 -12.47 12.23 8.90
N HIS A 57 -12.75 11.91 10.16
CA HIS A 57 -13.72 12.64 10.98
C HIS A 57 -13.09 13.84 11.70
N ASN A 58 -11.82 13.74 12.03
CA ASN A 58 -11.05 14.72 12.80
C ASN A 58 -9.63 14.81 12.22
N PRO A 59 -8.80 15.77 12.66
CA PRO A 59 -7.37 15.75 12.34
C PRO A 59 -6.70 14.44 12.80
N THR A 60 -5.89 13.84 11.90
CA THR A 60 -5.18 12.58 12.14
C THR A 60 -3.71 12.70 11.70
N PRO A 61 -2.93 13.63 12.27
CA PRO A 61 -1.59 13.95 11.80
C PRO A 61 -0.61 12.78 11.91
N HIS A 62 -0.91 11.77 12.71
CA HIS A 62 -0.13 10.53 12.82
C HIS A 62 -0.18 9.67 11.54
N LEU A 63 -1.07 9.99 10.58
CA LEU A 63 -1.16 9.34 9.28
C LEU A 63 -0.31 10.03 8.19
N ASP A 64 0.23 11.21 8.48
CA ASP A 64 1.06 11.97 7.53
C ASP A 64 2.30 11.17 7.13
N GLY A 65 2.63 11.23 5.84
CA GLY A 65 3.75 10.50 5.27
C GLY A 65 3.54 8.99 5.05
N GLY A 66 2.48 8.40 5.60
CA GLY A 66 2.15 6.97 5.43
C GLY A 66 1.02 6.68 4.45
N TYR A 67 0.17 7.68 4.18
CA TYR A 67 -1.04 7.52 3.39
C TYR A 67 -1.17 8.61 2.35
N ASN A 68 -1.53 8.24 1.11
CA ASN A 68 -1.69 9.18 0.01
C ASN A 68 -2.97 9.99 0.17
N ILE A 69 -2.86 11.28 0.44
CA ILE A 69 -3.98 12.21 0.39
C ILE A 69 -4.25 12.57 -1.08
N PHE A 70 -5.46 12.38 -1.55
CA PHE A 70 -5.81 12.68 -2.94
C PHE A 70 -7.06 13.55 -3.11
N ALA A 71 -7.84 13.76 -2.04
CA ALA A 71 -9.04 14.58 -2.11
C ALA A 71 -9.44 15.17 -0.74
N GLN A 72 -10.43 16.06 -0.79
CA GLN A 72 -11.06 16.70 0.36
C GLN A 72 -12.57 16.73 0.17
N VAL A 73 -13.33 16.38 1.18
CA VAL A 73 -14.79 16.55 1.22
C VAL A 73 -15.11 18.04 1.21
N LEU A 74 -15.85 18.50 0.22
CA LEU A 74 -16.28 19.89 0.08
C LEU A 74 -17.68 20.13 0.67
N SER A 75 -18.53 19.09 0.66
CA SER A 75 -19.89 19.12 1.23
C SER A 75 -20.30 17.70 1.60
N GLY A 76 -21.25 17.55 2.52
CA GLY A 76 -21.71 16.23 2.98
C GLY A 76 -20.88 15.66 4.12
N GLN A 77 -20.10 16.47 4.85
CA GLN A 77 -19.35 16.01 6.02
C GLN A 77 -20.28 15.45 7.11
N GLU A 78 -21.51 15.94 7.19
CA GLU A 78 -22.55 15.43 8.07
C GLU A 78 -22.95 13.98 7.72
N ILE A 79 -22.87 13.59 6.45
CA ILE A 79 -23.12 12.21 6.00
C ILE A 79 -21.94 11.32 6.40
N VAL A 80 -20.71 11.81 6.25
CA VAL A 80 -19.51 11.10 6.72
C VAL A 80 -19.60 10.84 8.21
N ALA A 81 -19.99 11.85 9.00
CA ALA A 81 -20.19 11.71 10.43
C ALA A 81 -21.30 10.70 10.77
N ALA A 82 -22.44 10.77 10.08
CA ALA A 82 -23.55 9.84 10.28
C ALA A 82 -23.16 8.37 10.00
N ILE A 83 -22.37 8.13 8.95
CA ILE A 83 -21.83 6.79 8.67
C ILE A 83 -20.88 6.33 9.79
N GLY A 84 -20.10 7.21 10.37
CA GLY A 84 -19.21 6.88 11.48
C GLY A 84 -19.89 6.57 12.80
N GLU A 85 -21.18 6.90 12.93
CA GLU A 85 -22.00 6.66 14.12
C GLU A 85 -22.86 5.39 14.02
N VAL A 86 -22.88 4.70 12.87
CA VAL A 86 -23.67 3.47 12.72
C VAL A 86 -23.17 2.38 13.65
N GLU A 87 -24.05 1.49 14.05
CA GLU A 87 -23.69 0.32 14.82
C GLU A 87 -22.74 -0.59 14.05
N THR A 88 -21.69 -1.05 14.71
CA THR A 88 -20.65 -1.89 14.10
C THR A 88 -20.51 -3.24 14.84
N MET A 89 -20.11 -4.26 14.10
CA MET A 89 -19.68 -5.55 14.61
C MET A 89 -18.14 -5.62 14.69
N ALA A 90 -17.59 -6.83 14.84
CA ALA A 90 -16.14 -7.04 14.87
C ALA A 90 -15.42 -6.40 13.69
N ALA A 91 -14.21 -5.89 13.92
CA ALA A 91 -13.38 -5.15 12.96
C ALA A 91 -14.05 -3.85 12.43
N ASP A 92 -14.85 -3.18 13.27
CA ASP A 92 -15.54 -1.91 12.95
C ASP A 92 -16.42 -1.97 11.70
N ARG A 93 -16.87 -3.16 11.32
CA ARG A 93 -17.74 -3.34 10.16
C ARG A 93 -19.18 -2.96 10.53
N PRO A 94 -19.86 -2.10 9.75
CA PRO A 94 -21.25 -1.76 9.97
C PRO A 94 -22.15 -3.00 10.03
N THR A 95 -23.03 -3.07 11.03
CA THR A 95 -24.05 -4.12 11.16
C THR A 95 -24.99 -4.13 9.97
N ASP A 96 -25.48 -2.95 9.60
CA ASP A 96 -26.20 -2.74 8.35
C ASP A 96 -25.24 -2.26 7.25
N LYS A 97 -25.31 -2.88 6.07
CA LYS A 97 -24.40 -2.55 4.96
C LYS A 97 -24.53 -1.10 4.53
N VAL A 98 -23.42 -0.36 4.56
CA VAL A 98 -23.26 0.92 3.88
C VAL A 98 -22.65 0.67 2.51
N VAL A 99 -23.36 1.05 1.44
CA VAL A 99 -23.00 0.71 0.06
C VAL A 99 -22.84 1.96 -0.79
N LEU A 100 -21.70 2.09 -1.48
CA LEU A 100 -21.50 3.05 -2.55
C LEU A 100 -22.24 2.55 -3.80
N ARG A 101 -23.42 3.09 -4.09
CA ARG A 101 -24.23 2.67 -5.24
C ARG A 101 -23.76 3.28 -6.55
N ASN A 102 -23.26 4.49 -6.51
CA ASN A 102 -22.80 5.22 -7.67
C ASN A 102 -21.70 6.22 -7.29
N VAL A 103 -20.69 6.33 -8.14
CA VAL A 103 -19.66 7.38 -8.05
C VAL A 103 -19.62 8.09 -9.40
N GLN A 104 -19.84 9.39 -9.40
CA GLN A 104 -19.79 10.21 -10.59
C GLN A 104 -18.55 11.11 -10.58
N ILE A 105 -17.71 10.98 -11.60
CA ILE A 105 -16.54 11.85 -11.80
C ILE A 105 -16.92 13.03 -12.66
N ILE A 106 -16.90 14.23 -12.09
CA ILE A 106 -17.15 15.48 -12.80
C ILE A 106 -15.83 16.15 -13.10
N ARG A 107 -15.44 16.22 -14.37
CA ARG A 107 -14.19 16.83 -14.81
C ARG A 107 -14.39 18.32 -15.10
N VAL A 108 -13.77 19.19 -14.31
CA VAL A 108 -13.86 20.65 -14.44
C VAL A 108 -12.58 21.21 -15.05
N GLY A 109 -12.73 22.05 -16.06
CA GLY A 109 -11.60 22.66 -16.78
C GLY A 109 -11.08 21.78 -17.93
N SER A 110 -10.30 22.42 -18.82
CA SER A 110 -9.80 21.78 -20.05
C SER A 110 -8.76 20.69 -19.77
N SER A 111 -7.90 20.91 -18.80
CA SER A 111 -6.85 19.95 -18.41
C SER A 111 -7.45 18.67 -17.86
N ALA A 112 -8.40 18.76 -16.90
CA ALA A 112 -9.06 17.59 -16.34
C ALA A 112 -9.87 16.81 -17.40
N LYS A 113 -10.53 17.50 -18.33
CA LYS A 113 -11.29 16.88 -19.42
C LYS A 113 -10.42 16.09 -20.39
N LYS A 114 -9.19 16.54 -20.61
CA LYS A 114 -8.22 15.92 -21.54
C LYS A 114 -7.32 14.88 -20.89
N TRP A 115 -7.29 14.82 -19.57
CA TRP A 115 -6.39 13.91 -18.85
C TRP A 115 -6.80 12.44 -19.05
N ASP A 116 -5.84 11.64 -19.52
CA ASP A 116 -5.98 10.19 -19.66
C ASP A 116 -5.57 9.50 -18.36
N ALA A 117 -6.54 9.26 -17.49
CA ALA A 117 -6.29 8.60 -16.20
C ALA A 117 -5.79 7.14 -16.33
N PRO A 118 -6.34 6.28 -17.22
CA PRO A 118 -5.82 4.94 -17.43
C PRO A 118 -4.37 4.92 -17.92
N GLY A 119 -4.03 5.79 -18.88
CA GLY A 119 -2.66 5.93 -19.38
C GLY A 119 -1.71 6.39 -18.27
N ALA A 120 -2.03 7.46 -17.56
CA ALA A 120 -1.22 7.97 -16.46
C ALA A 120 -1.00 6.91 -15.35
N PHE A 121 -2.01 6.10 -15.04
CA PHE A 121 -1.88 5.01 -14.07
C PHE A 121 -0.92 3.90 -14.56
N THR A 122 -1.02 3.53 -15.83
CA THR A 122 -0.15 2.52 -16.44
C THR A 122 1.30 2.99 -16.47
N ASP A 123 1.53 4.23 -16.89
CA ASP A 123 2.87 4.84 -16.95
C ASP A 123 3.49 4.95 -15.54
N GLY A 124 2.71 5.37 -14.56
CA GLY A 124 3.16 5.45 -13.17
C GLY A 124 3.56 4.08 -12.59
N LYS A 125 2.79 3.04 -12.88
CA LYS A 125 3.14 1.67 -12.46
C LYS A 125 4.44 1.18 -13.11
N SER A 126 4.63 1.44 -14.40
CA SER A 126 5.86 1.07 -15.12
C SER A 126 7.07 1.80 -14.54
N ALA A 127 6.98 3.11 -14.35
CA ALA A 127 8.07 3.92 -13.79
C ALA A 127 8.52 3.42 -12.39
N VAL A 128 7.56 3.00 -11.55
CA VAL A 128 7.89 2.45 -10.22
C VAL A 128 8.52 1.07 -10.33
N ALA A 129 8.04 0.20 -11.23
CA ALA A 129 8.65 -1.10 -11.46
C ALA A 129 10.09 -0.97 -11.94
N ASP A 130 10.34 -0.03 -12.86
CA ASP A 130 11.68 0.26 -13.39
C ASP A 130 12.60 0.83 -12.30
N ALA A 131 12.11 1.76 -11.48
CA ALA A 131 12.87 2.31 -10.36
C ALA A 131 13.22 1.24 -9.31
N LYS A 132 12.29 0.33 -9.00
CA LYS A 132 12.53 -0.80 -8.10
C LYS A 132 13.56 -1.78 -8.66
N ALA A 133 13.49 -2.07 -9.94
CA ALA A 133 14.45 -2.94 -10.62
C ALA A 133 15.86 -2.30 -10.63
N ALA A 134 15.95 -1.00 -10.92
CA ALA A 134 17.20 -0.26 -10.86
C ALA A 134 17.82 -0.25 -9.45
N ALA A 135 17.00 0.02 -8.42
CA ALA A 135 17.47 -0.02 -7.03
C ALA A 135 17.95 -1.43 -6.61
N ALA A 136 17.23 -2.47 -7.02
CA ALA A 136 17.66 -3.85 -6.77
C ALA A 136 18.99 -4.18 -7.45
N ALA A 137 19.20 -3.71 -8.69
CA ALA A 137 20.46 -3.91 -9.42
C ALA A 137 21.65 -3.19 -8.75
N VAL A 138 21.43 -1.99 -8.18
CA VAL A 138 22.46 -1.28 -7.41
C VAL A 138 22.88 -2.10 -6.19
N ILE A 139 21.91 -2.58 -5.39
CA ILE A 139 22.18 -3.41 -4.21
C ILE A 139 22.90 -4.70 -4.62
N GLU A 140 22.50 -5.30 -5.72
CA GLU A 140 23.12 -6.53 -6.25
C GLU A 140 24.59 -6.31 -6.61
N ASN A 141 24.90 -5.18 -7.27
CA ASN A 141 26.26 -4.80 -7.60
C ASN A 141 27.10 -4.50 -6.34
N GLU A 142 26.54 -3.78 -5.36
CA GLU A 142 27.23 -3.52 -4.09
C GLU A 142 27.58 -4.81 -3.35
N ILE A 143 26.70 -5.80 -3.37
CA ILE A 143 26.99 -7.13 -2.78
C ILE A 143 28.06 -7.86 -3.57
N ASP A 144 28.03 -7.82 -4.90
CA ASP A 144 29.04 -8.46 -5.76
C ASP A 144 30.43 -7.81 -5.59
N GLU A 145 30.48 -6.49 -5.39
CA GLU A 145 31.72 -5.78 -5.12
C GLU A 145 32.26 -6.06 -3.71
N ALA A 146 31.36 -6.13 -2.70
CA ALA A 146 31.76 -6.41 -1.32
C ALA A 146 32.16 -7.87 -1.08
N TYR A 147 31.60 -8.80 -1.84
CA TYR A 147 31.80 -10.24 -1.67
C TYR A 147 32.04 -10.94 -3.03
N PRO A 148 33.14 -10.63 -3.72
CA PRO A 148 33.39 -11.14 -5.07
C PRO A 148 33.59 -12.67 -5.11
N GLU A 149 33.91 -13.29 -3.97
CA GLU A 149 34.07 -14.75 -3.80
C GLU A 149 32.75 -15.47 -3.50
N ALA A 150 31.65 -14.74 -3.31
CA ALA A 150 30.38 -15.36 -2.96
C ALA A 150 29.77 -16.12 -4.16
N THR A 151 29.35 -17.35 -3.91
CA THR A 151 28.60 -18.15 -4.90
C THR A 151 27.14 -17.74 -4.89
N LYS A 152 26.58 -17.44 -6.07
CA LYS A 152 25.16 -17.16 -6.25
C LYS A 152 24.42 -18.44 -6.63
N SER A 153 23.43 -18.85 -5.84
CA SER A 153 22.55 -19.96 -6.14
C SER A 153 21.53 -19.62 -7.24
N GLU A 154 20.86 -20.63 -7.81
CA GLU A 154 19.76 -20.45 -8.78
C GLU A 154 18.58 -19.63 -8.20
N THR A 155 18.38 -19.65 -6.88
CA THR A 155 17.35 -18.88 -6.19
C THR A 155 17.78 -17.46 -5.84
N GLY A 156 19.01 -17.06 -6.17
CA GLY A 156 19.56 -15.73 -5.90
C GLY A 156 20.25 -15.59 -4.53
N LEU A 157 20.27 -16.64 -3.71
CA LEU A 157 21.01 -16.64 -2.44
C LEU A 157 22.51 -16.56 -2.73
N ARG A 158 23.23 -15.63 -2.06
CA ARG A 158 24.69 -15.57 -2.06
C ARG A 158 25.24 -16.18 -0.78
N TYR A 159 26.29 -16.98 -0.91
CA TYR A 159 26.94 -17.63 0.22
C TYR A 159 28.44 -17.82 -0.03
N ILE A 160 29.19 -17.83 1.05
CA ILE A 160 30.62 -18.14 1.09
C ILE A 160 30.78 -19.38 1.95
N ILE A 161 31.53 -20.37 1.48
CA ILE A 161 31.89 -21.54 2.28
C ILE A 161 33.29 -21.30 2.84
N GLU A 162 33.37 -20.87 4.09
CA GLU A 162 34.64 -20.65 4.77
C GLU A 162 35.35 -21.96 5.13
N THR A 163 34.58 -22.97 5.49
CA THR A 163 35.11 -24.30 5.85
C THR A 163 34.17 -25.37 5.32
N VAL A 164 34.72 -26.27 4.54
CA VAL A 164 33.97 -27.45 4.05
C VAL A 164 33.93 -28.48 5.18
N GLY A 165 32.73 -28.80 5.65
CA GLY A 165 32.52 -29.88 6.61
C GLY A 165 32.75 -31.25 5.99
N ASP A 166 33.26 -32.20 6.76
CA ASP A 166 33.49 -33.61 6.41
C ASP A 166 32.38 -34.55 6.90
N GLY A 167 31.37 -33.98 7.59
CA GLY A 167 30.23 -34.71 8.09
C GLY A 167 29.16 -35.07 7.02
N PRO A 168 28.27 -35.99 7.34
CA PRO A 168 27.18 -36.35 6.45
C PRO A 168 26.25 -35.16 6.18
N LYS A 169 25.81 -34.99 4.96
CA LYS A 169 24.82 -33.96 4.60
C LYS A 169 23.46 -34.33 5.23
N PRO A 170 22.75 -33.32 5.77
CA PRO A 170 21.42 -33.57 6.34
C PRO A 170 20.43 -33.99 5.23
N GLU A 171 19.54 -34.91 5.55
CA GLU A 171 18.46 -35.33 4.68
C GLU A 171 17.20 -34.51 4.91
N ILE A 172 16.26 -34.54 3.94
CA ILE A 172 14.99 -33.81 4.05
C ILE A 172 14.24 -34.27 5.31
N GLY A 173 13.85 -33.31 6.16
CA GLY A 173 13.14 -33.55 7.41
C GLY A 173 14.04 -33.68 8.65
N GLN A 174 15.36 -33.70 8.50
CA GLN A 174 16.27 -33.65 9.63
C GLN A 174 16.40 -32.23 10.21
N MET A 175 16.51 -32.18 11.52
CA MET A 175 16.73 -30.92 12.26
C MET A 175 18.20 -30.53 12.17
N VAL A 176 18.47 -29.34 11.71
CA VAL A 176 19.81 -28.73 11.68
C VAL A 176 19.86 -27.55 12.64
N ARG A 177 21.02 -27.34 13.29
CA ARG A 177 21.30 -26.15 14.10
C ARG A 177 22.15 -25.19 13.31
N VAL A 178 21.68 -23.98 13.13
CA VAL A 178 22.41 -22.89 12.47
C VAL A 178 22.68 -21.75 13.46
N HIS A 179 23.80 -21.05 13.28
CA HIS A 179 24.09 -19.78 13.92
C HIS A 179 23.98 -18.68 12.85
N TYR A 180 23.40 -17.54 13.19
CA TYR A 180 23.22 -16.38 12.31
C TYR A 180 23.41 -15.08 13.09
#